data_af14acfc71fe4b6a1f2b8fccebfe8141
#
_entry.id   af14acfc71fe4b6a1f2b8fccebfe8141
#
_cell.length_a   1.000
_cell.length_b   1.000
_cell.length_c   1.000
_cell.angle_alpha   90.00
_cell.angle_beta   90.00
_cell.angle_gamma   90.00
#
_symmetry.space_group_name_H-M   'P 1'
#
loop_
_entity.id
_entity.type
_entity.pdbx_description
1 polymer ?
#
loop_
_entity_poly.entity_id
_entity_poly.type
_entity_poly.pdbx_seq_one_letter_code
_entity_poly.pdbx_strand_id
1 'polypeptide(L)'
;MKTFYADYVNHILRFFTRHSKRDGFKSEADKLNYTAAERVFAKLDEKEQILLIDVYHRNDTMADNVYEVAKARGINRDEIWTLISKVSNRIARERKLI
;
A
#
# COMPACT_ATOMS: atom_id res chain seq x y z
N MET A 1 -13.67 0.15 -9.72
CA MET A 1 -14.50 1.18 -9.09
C MET A 1 -13.77 1.79 -7.91
N LYS A 2 -13.76 3.12 -7.84
CA LYS A 2 -13.10 3.83 -6.76
C LYS A 2 -14.03 3.91 -5.56
N THR A 3 -13.59 3.47 -4.40
CA THR A 3 -14.37 3.52 -3.16
C THR A 3 -13.99 4.75 -2.36
N PHE A 4 -14.87 5.15 -1.42
CA PHE A 4 -14.62 6.35 -0.61
C PHE A 4 -13.37 6.24 0.27
N TYR A 5 -12.92 5.03 0.58
CA TYR A 5 -11.73 4.85 1.42
C TYR A 5 -10.43 4.71 0.60
N ALA A 6 -10.50 4.66 -0.73
CA ALA A 6 -9.32 4.35 -1.56
C ALA A 6 -8.18 5.35 -1.38
N ASP A 7 -8.48 6.64 -1.36
CA ASP A 7 -7.46 7.67 -1.19
C ASP A 7 -6.82 7.60 0.20
N TYR A 8 -7.61 7.32 1.22
CA TYR A 8 -7.11 7.18 2.58
C TYR A 8 -6.19 5.96 2.71
N VAL A 9 -6.55 4.83 2.11
CA VAL A 9 -5.72 3.62 2.13
C VAL A 9 -4.43 3.85 1.35
N ASN A 10 -4.46 4.57 0.23
CA ASN A 10 -3.23 4.93 -0.49
C ASN A 10 -2.31 5.78 0.38
N HIS A 11 -2.87 6.70 1.15
CA HIS A 11 -2.11 7.48 2.12
C HIS A 11 -1.46 6.57 3.17
N ILE A 12 -2.21 5.60 3.71
CA ILE A 12 -1.68 4.64 4.68
C ILE A 12 -0.51 3.87 4.10
N LEU A 13 -0.65 3.36 2.87
CA LEU A 13 0.40 2.57 2.23
C LEU A 13 1.64 3.40 1.92
N ARG A 14 1.48 4.65 1.48
CA ARG A 14 2.62 5.55 1.29
C ARG A 14 3.34 5.83 2.60
N PHE A 15 2.60 6.07 3.66
CA PHE A 15 3.17 6.29 4.97
C PHE A 15 3.93 5.05 5.44
N PHE A 16 3.28 3.89 5.39
CA PHE A 16 3.89 2.64 5.86
C PHE A 16 5.19 2.30 5.12
N THR A 17 5.20 2.44 3.80
CA THR A 17 6.36 2.07 2.98
C THR A 17 7.54 3.04 3.14
N ARG A 18 7.31 4.24 3.66
CA ARG A 18 8.32 5.29 3.79
C ARG A 18 8.74 5.59 5.23
N HIS A 19 7.93 5.17 6.20
CA HIS A 19 8.16 5.49 7.61
C HIS A 19 8.99 4.42 8.29
N SER A 20 9.91 4.86 9.16
CA SER A 20 10.64 3.95 10.06
C SER A 20 9.98 3.92 11.43
N LYS A 21 9.75 2.72 11.95
CA LYS A 21 9.19 2.53 13.29
C LYS A 21 10.02 3.21 14.38
N ARG A 22 11.34 3.37 14.14
CA ARG A 22 12.26 4.03 15.06
C ARG A 22 11.93 5.51 15.28
N ASP A 23 11.32 6.14 14.26
CA ASP A 23 11.02 7.57 14.31
C ASP A 23 9.76 7.88 15.12
N GLY A 24 9.09 6.85 15.62
CA GLY A 24 7.84 6.99 16.38
C GLY A 24 6.70 7.46 15.51
N PHE A 25 5.62 7.91 16.14
CA PHE A 25 4.42 8.34 15.44
C PHE A 25 3.94 9.68 16.00
N LYS A 26 3.47 10.55 15.12
CA LYS A 26 2.99 11.88 15.50
C LYS A 26 1.60 11.86 16.13
N SER A 27 0.82 10.81 15.87
CA SER A 27 -0.55 10.68 16.37
C SER A 27 -0.91 9.22 16.57
N GLU A 28 -1.98 9.00 17.33
CA GLU A 28 -2.53 7.65 17.49
C GLU A 28 -3.05 7.10 16.16
N ALA A 29 -3.63 7.97 15.32
CA ALA A 29 -4.10 7.57 13.99
C ALA A 29 -2.95 7.04 13.13
N ASP A 30 -1.79 7.71 13.14
CA ASP A 30 -0.62 7.26 12.40
C ASP A 30 -0.15 5.88 12.88
N LYS A 31 -0.15 5.68 14.19
CA LYS A 31 0.24 4.40 14.78
C LYS A 31 -0.73 3.28 14.37
N LEU A 32 -2.02 3.54 14.41
CA LEU A 32 -3.04 2.57 14.01
C LEU A 32 -2.94 2.25 12.51
N ASN A 33 -2.70 3.26 11.69
CA ASN A 33 -2.52 3.07 10.26
C ASN A 33 -1.29 2.22 9.95
N TYR A 34 -0.17 2.53 10.59
CA TYR A 34 1.05 1.76 10.40
C TYR A 34 0.87 0.30 10.83
N THR A 35 0.25 0.08 11.99
CA THR A 35 0.02 -1.26 12.52
C THR A 35 -0.89 -2.08 11.60
N ALA A 36 -1.95 -1.46 11.06
CA ALA A 36 -2.85 -2.14 10.13
C ALA A 36 -2.11 -2.58 8.86
N ALA A 37 -1.31 -1.68 8.28
CA ALA A 37 -0.52 -2.00 7.10
C ALA A 37 0.52 -3.09 7.40
N GLU A 38 1.19 -3.02 8.53
CA GLU A 38 2.18 -4.00 8.96
C GLU A 38 1.56 -5.39 9.05
N ARG A 39 0.37 -5.52 9.64
CA ARG A 39 -0.34 -6.79 9.76
C ARG A 39 -0.70 -7.38 8.40
N VAL A 40 -1.15 -6.53 7.49
CA VAL A 40 -1.51 -6.97 6.14
C VAL A 40 -0.27 -7.40 5.37
N PHE A 41 0.80 -6.62 5.43
CA PHE A 41 2.06 -6.95 4.76
C PHE A 41 2.67 -8.24 5.28
N ALA A 42 2.55 -8.52 6.58
CA ALA A 42 3.09 -9.74 7.16
C ALA A 42 2.51 -11.02 6.55
N LYS A 43 1.32 -10.92 5.94
CA LYS A 43 0.65 -12.05 5.29
C LYS A 43 0.96 -12.17 3.81
N LEU A 44 1.69 -11.21 3.24
CA LEU A 44 2.10 -11.26 1.84
C LEU A 44 3.43 -12.00 1.73
N ASP A 45 3.68 -12.62 0.57
CA ASP A 45 4.99 -13.17 0.32
C ASP A 45 5.99 -12.03 0.03
N GLU A 46 7.27 -12.35 0.07
CA GLU A 46 8.34 -11.36 -0.10
C GLU A 46 8.23 -10.66 -1.46
N LYS A 47 7.91 -11.39 -2.50
CA LYS A 47 7.78 -10.85 -3.85
C LYS A 47 6.67 -9.81 -3.93
N GLU A 48 5.53 -10.09 -3.31
CA GLU A 48 4.41 -9.14 -3.25
C GLU A 48 4.78 -7.89 -2.45
N GLN A 49 5.46 -8.07 -1.33
CA GLN A 49 5.91 -6.95 -0.50
C GLN A 49 6.84 -6.02 -1.28
N ILE A 50 7.84 -6.59 -1.94
CA ILE A 50 8.82 -5.82 -2.73
C ILE A 50 8.13 -5.06 -3.85
N LEU A 51 7.17 -5.70 -4.52
CA LEU A 51 6.43 -5.09 -5.62
C LEU A 51 5.63 -3.87 -5.14
N LEU A 52 4.93 -3.99 -4.02
CA LEU A 52 4.15 -2.88 -3.47
C LEU A 52 5.04 -1.73 -2.99
N ILE A 53 6.16 -2.06 -2.34
CA ILE A 53 7.11 -1.04 -1.89
C ILE A 53 7.62 -0.24 -3.09
N ASP A 54 7.97 -0.91 -4.18
CA ASP A 54 8.43 -0.24 -5.40
C ASP A 54 7.38 0.73 -5.94
N VAL A 55 6.12 0.29 -6.02
CA VAL A 55 5.03 1.13 -6.51
C VAL A 55 4.83 2.37 -5.63
N TYR A 56 4.80 2.19 -4.31
CA TYR A 56 4.49 3.30 -3.38
C TYR A 56 5.68 4.20 -3.08
N HIS A 57 6.90 3.81 -3.42
CA HIS A 57 8.07 4.67 -3.29
C HIS A 57 8.22 5.67 -4.44
N ARG A 58 7.54 5.44 -5.55
CA ARG A 58 7.58 6.36 -6.68
C ARG A 58 6.68 7.57 -6.40
N ASN A 59 7.03 8.71 -6.95
CA ASN A 59 6.40 10.00 -6.62
C ASN A 59 5.37 10.50 -7.64
N ASP A 60 5.09 9.72 -8.66
CA ASP A 60 4.10 10.07 -9.66
C ASP A 60 2.70 9.62 -9.23
N THR A 61 1.72 9.76 -10.12
CA THR A 61 0.38 9.25 -9.85
C THR A 61 0.41 7.73 -9.70
N MET A 62 -0.58 7.17 -9.04
CA MET A 62 -0.65 5.71 -8.89
C MET A 62 -0.67 4.99 -10.23
N ALA A 63 -1.42 5.53 -11.21
CA ALA A 63 -1.47 4.94 -12.54
C ALA A 63 -0.09 4.92 -13.21
N ASP A 64 0.65 6.02 -13.13
CA ASP A 64 1.99 6.11 -13.69
C ASP A 64 2.97 5.21 -12.95
N ASN A 65 2.90 5.16 -11.63
CA ASN A 65 3.74 4.27 -10.81
C ASN A 65 3.54 2.80 -11.20
N VAL A 66 2.29 2.38 -11.32
CA VAL A 66 1.96 1.01 -11.70
C VAL A 66 2.46 0.70 -13.12
N TYR A 67 2.26 1.63 -14.05
CA TYR A 67 2.74 1.47 -15.42
C TYR A 67 4.26 1.26 -15.47
N GLU A 68 5.02 2.13 -14.79
CA GLU A 68 6.47 2.08 -14.81
C GLU A 68 7.01 0.81 -14.14
N VAL A 69 6.41 0.40 -13.02
CA VAL A 69 6.84 -0.82 -12.33
C VAL A 69 6.53 -2.05 -13.19
N ALA A 70 5.34 -2.10 -13.78
CA ALA A 70 4.97 -3.21 -14.67
C ALA A 70 5.92 -3.33 -15.84
N LYS A 71 6.26 -2.20 -16.46
CA LYS A 71 7.20 -2.14 -17.58
C LYS A 71 8.59 -2.62 -17.16
N ALA A 72 9.10 -2.12 -16.05
CA ALA A 72 10.43 -2.45 -15.56
C ALA A 72 10.57 -3.93 -15.19
N ARG A 73 9.50 -4.55 -14.71
CA ARG A 73 9.51 -5.95 -14.27
C ARG A 73 8.97 -6.93 -15.31
N GLY A 74 8.47 -6.43 -16.43
CA GLY A 74 7.90 -7.27 -17.49
C GLY A 74 6.66 -8.03 -17.06
N ILE A 75 5.82 -7.43 -16.23
CA ILE A 75 4.57 -8.03 -15.77
C ILE A 75 3.37 -7.20 -16.21
N ASN A 76 2.18 -7.79 -16.13
CA ASN A 76 0.94 -7.12 -16.51
C ASN A 76 0.52 -6.15 -15.41
N ARG A 77 0.09 -4.94 -15.81
CA ARG A 77 -0.44 -3.93 -14.87
C ARG A 77 -1.60 -4.46 -14.03
N ASP A 78 -2.43 -5.32 -14.61
CA ASP A 78 -3.60 -5.87 -13.91
C ASP A 78 -3.20 -6.71 -12.70
N GLU A 79 -2.06 -7.38 -12.74
CA GLU A 79 -1.53 -8.12 -11.59
C GLU A 79 -1.23 -7.19 -10.43
N ILE A 80 -0.65 -6.03 -10.73
CA ILE A 80 -0.33 -5.03 -9.70
C ILE A 80 -1.62 -4.44 -9.13
N TRP A 81 -2.57 -4.06 -9.99
CA TRP A 81 -3.85 -3.51 -9.54
C TRP A 81 -4.65 -4.51 -8.71
N THR A 82 -4.61 -5.78 -9.07
CA THR A 82 -5.27 -6.84 -8.29
C THR A 82 -4.66 -6.94 -6.90
N LEU A 83 -3.34 -6.89 -6.81
CA LEU A 83 -2.65 -6.92 -5.52
C LEU A 83 -2.98 -5.68 -4.68
N ILE A 84 -2.97 -4.50 -5.29
CA ILE A 84 -3.32 -3.25 -4.60
C ILE A 84 -4.74 -3.33 -4.05
N SER A 85 -5.70 -3.82 -4.84
CA SER A 85 -7.09 -3.97 -4.41
C SER A 85 -7.24 -4.93 -3.23
N LYS A 86 -6.55 -6.05 -3.29
CA LYS A 86 -6.53 -7.05 -2.21
C LYS A 86 -6.00 -6.46 -0.91
N VAL A 87 -4.86 -5.78 -0.98
CA VAL A 87 -4.22 -5.16 0.18
C VAL A 87 -5.07 -4.02 0.72
N SER A 88 -5.62 -3.20 -0.16
CA SER A 88 -6.48 -2.07 0.22
C SER A 88 -7.71 -2.53 0.99
N ASN A 89 -8.37 -3.59 0.52
CA ASN A 89 -9.53 -4.15 1.21
C ASN A 89 -9.17 -4.66 2.60
N ARG A 90 -8.03 -5.34 2.72
CA ARG A 90 -7.58 -5.87 4.02
C ARG A 90 -7.24 -4.77 5.00
N ILE A 91 -6.56 -3.71 4.54
CA ILE A 91 -6.26 -2.55 5.39
C ILE A 91 -7.55 -1.85 5.81
N ALA A 92 -8.50 -1.67 4.89
CA ALA A 92 -9.78 -1.06 5.21
C ALA A 92 -10.51 -1.83 6.30
N ARG A 93 -10.48 -3.16 6.27
CA ARG A 93 -11.07 -4.00 7.32
C ARG A 93 -10.34 -3.87 8.65
N GLU A 94 -9.01 -3.87 8.63
CA GLU A 94 -8.20 -3.70 9.84
C GLU A 94 -8.47 -2.35 10.51
N ARG A 95 -8.69 -1.30 9.71
CA ARG A 95 -9.01 0.04 10.20
C ARG A 95 -10.50 0.27 10.40
N LYS A 96 -11.32 -0.74 10.15
CA LYS A 96 -12.78 -0.68 10.29
C LYS A 96 -13.42 0.41 9.43
N LEU A 97 -12.91 0.58 8.22
CA LEU A 97 -13.47 1.50 7.23
C LEU A 97 -14.61 0.86 6.43
N ILE A 98 -14.67 -0.44 6.48
CA ILE A 98 -15.73 -1.24 5.86
C ILE A 98 -16.12 -2.39 6.76
#